data_9b84c3dd53775e4f68f96383f476cc85
#
_entry.id   9b84c3dd53775e4f68f96383f476cc85
#
_cell.length_a   1.000
_cell.length_b   1.000
_cell.length_c   1.000
_cell.angle_alpha   90.00
_cell.angle_beta   90.00
_cell.angle_gamma   90.00
#
_symmetry.space_group_name_H-M   'P 1'
#
loop_
_entity.id
_entity.type
_entity.pdbx_description
1 polymer ?
#
loop_
_entity_poly.entity_id
_entity_poly.type
_entity_poly.pdbx_seq_one_letter_code
_entity_poly.pdbx_strand_id
1 'polypeptide(L)'
;MRQKKTNRNEIDFDDILLIVCHLMESDEEVASAIRSNIRWLTVDEYQDVSPLQHRLLTRWLGSNRNICVVGDPAQTIYSFAGASSYSLLNFDSEFGPLTADINLNNDYRSTPQIVNYANRVLAASPQRADYLKLSSERSKGRRVVETIYGSDWEEAQGVAARIRKLVDAGESPADCAILTRVNAQQKILCKALAEQHLRYRVRRDSGWQNSALSDDTQTRLAMLEALGVGADLSGVTISTIHASKGLEFKHVFLIGCSEGLIPYGLPQDDDVLEEERRLMYVGRDARRRHA
;
A
#
# COMPACT_ATOMS: atom_id res chain seq x y z
N MET A 1 9.13 11.29 23.91
CA MET A 1 9.89 11.38 22.66
C MET A 1 10.34 12.80 22.30
N ARG A 2 9.46 13.84 22.35
CA ARG A 2 9.81 15.24 22.03
C ARG A 2 11.07 15.79 22.74
N GLN A 3 11.22 15.58 24.06
CA GLN A 3 12.38 16.10 24.82
C GLN A 3 13.75 15.52 24.41
N LYS A 4 13.81 14.30 23.84
CA LYS A 4 15.07 13.71 23.35
C LYS A 4 15.52 14.29 22.01
N LYS A 5 14.60 14.72 21.15
CA LYS A 5 14.88 15.31 19.83
C LYS A 5 15.44 16.72 19.98
N THR A 6 14.83 17.54 20.86
CA THR A 6 15.29 18.93 21.10
C THR A 6 16.74 18.99 21.55
N ASN A 7 17.23 17.97 22.28
CA ASN A 7 18.60 17.90 22.73
C ASN A 7 19.63 17.47 21.68
N ARG A 8 19.16 16.99 20.48
CA ARG A 8 20.03 16.50 19.40
C ARG A 8 20.01 17.37 18.16
N ASN A 9 19.19 18.42 18.10
CA ASN A 9 18.92 19.21 16.89
C ASN A 9 18.44 18.33 15.71
N GLU A 10 17.73 17.24 15.99
CA GLU A 10 17.18 16.33 15.00
C GLU A 10 15.73 16.71 14.74
N ILE A 11 15.33 16.74 13.46
CA ILE A 11 13.93 16.90 13.00
C ILE A 11 13.53 15.65 12.24
N ASP A 12 12.26 15.24 12.33
CA ASP A 12 11.66 14.21 11.50
C ASP A 12 10.67 14.82 10.48
N PHE A 13 10.06 13.96 9.66
CA PHE A 13 9.12 14.41 8.63
C PHE A 13 7.88 15.10 9.22
N ASP A 14 7.37 14.62 10.35
CA ASP A 14 6.24 15.24 11.02
C ASP A 14 6.61 16.64 11.56
N ASP A 15 7.84 16.79 12.07
CA ASP A 15 8.35 18.09 12.50
C ASP A 15 8.42 19.09 11.31
N ILE A 16 8.82 18.62 10.11
CA ILE A 16 8.84 19.45 8.90
C ILE A 16 7.41 19.90 8.55
N LEU A 17 6.46 18.98 8.52
CA LEU A 17 5.06 19.30 8.24
C LEU A 17 4.48 20.29 9.25
N LEU A 18 4.78 20.09 10.54
CA LEU A 18 4.35 20.99 11.62
C LEU A 18 4.96 22.39 11.47
N ILE A 19 6.26 22.48 11.14
CA ILE A 19 6.95 23.75 10.92
C ILE A 19 6.30 24.51 9.76
N VAL A 20 6.05 23.83 8.63
CA VAL A 20 5.42 24.47 7.46
C VAL A 20 4.00 24.92 7.79
N CYS A 21 3.20 24.10 8.48
CA CYS A 21 1.87 24.50 8.93
C CYS A 21 1.94 25.75 9.82
N HIS A 22 2.87 25.77 10.77
CA HIS A 22 3.03 26.89 11.69
C HIS A 22 3.49 28.16 10.97
N LEU A 23 4.44 28.07 10.05
CA LEU A 23 4.88 29.22 9.23
C LEU A 23 3.71 29.82 8.43
N MET A 24 2.91 28.98 7.79
CA MET A 24 1.74 29.45 7.02
C MET A 24 0.60 30.01 7.90
N GLU A 25 0.57 29.67 9.18
CA GLU A 25 -0.42 30.18 10.13
C GLU A 25 0.04 31.49 10.81
N SER A 26 1.35 31.68 10.95
CA SER A 26 1.93 32.83 11.65
C SER A 26 2.43 33.93 10.74
N ASP A 27 2.66 33.65 9.45
CA ASP A 27 3.21 34.59 8.48
C ASP A 27 2.37 34.59 7.18
N GLU A 28 1.55 35.63 7.01
CA GLU A 28 0.66 35.75 5.85
C GLU A 28 1.44 36.05 4.54
N GLU A 29 2.63 36.66 4.59
CA GLU A 29 3.44 36.89 3.40
C GLU A 29 3.92 35.54 2.85
N VAL A 30 4.42 34.66 3.74
CA VAL A 30 4.83 33.29 3.38
C VAL A 30 3.63 32.50 2.86
N ALA A 31 2.51 32.55 3.55
CA ALA A 31 1.30 31.84 3.14
C ALA A 31 0.79 32.31 1.76
N SER A 32 0.75 33.62 1.54
CA SER A 32 0.35 34.22 0.27
C SER A 32 1.30 33.87 -0.87
N ALA A 33 2.62 33.91 -0.63
CA ALA A 33 3.62 33.51 -1.61
C ALA A 33 3.47 32.05 -2.04
N ILE A 34 3.21 31.14 -1.09
CA ILE A 34 2.97 29.71 -1.39
C ILE A 34 1.67 29.56 -2.18
N ARG A 35 0.55 30.13 -1.69
CA ARG A 35 -0.78 29.99 -2.31
C ARG A 35 -0.84 30.58 -3.71
N SER A 36 -0.10 31.67 -3.99
CA SER A 36 -0.07 32.30 -5.31
C SER A 36 0.46 31.36 -6.41
N ASN A 37 1.26 30.37 -6.05
CA ASN A 37 1.81 29.38 -6.97
C ASN A 37 0.89 28.15 -7.15
N ILE A 38 -0.14 27.99 -6.31
CA ILE A 38 -1.04 26.84 -6.34
C ILE A 38 -2.36 27.24 -7.02
N ARG A 39 -2.44 27.04 -8.33
CA ARG A 39 -3.67 27.30 -9.10
C ARG A 39 -4.61 26.09 -9.07
N TRP A 40 -4.06 24.91 -9.21
CA TRP A 40 -4.72 23.61 -9.24
C TRP A 40 -3.94 22.64 -8.37
N LEU A 41 -4.64 21.84 -7.59
CA LEU A 41 -4.04 20.82 -6.75
C LEU A 41 -4.70 19.47 -7.04
N THR A 42 -3.89 18.46 -7.35
CA THR A 42 -4.36 17.08 -7.46
C THR A 42 -3.66 16.26 -6.41
N VAL A 43 -4.43 15.50 -5.64
CA VAL A 43 -3.92 14.61 -4.58
C VAL A 43 -4.34 13.19 -4.91
N ASP A 44 -3.36 12.33 -5.11
CA ASP A 44 -3.56 10.89 -5.30
C ASP A 44 -3.39 10.14 -3.98
N GLU A 45 -3.93 8.92 -3.90
CA GLU A 45 -3.91 8.09 -2.69
C GLU A 45 -4.45 8.82 -1.44
N TYR A 46 -5.52 9.61 -1.62
CA TYR A 46 -6.01 10.50 -0.57
C TYR A 46 -6.50 9.76 0.69
N GLN A 47 -6.84 8.48 0.59
CA GLN A 47 -7.16 7.62 1.73
C GLN A 47 -5.98 7.38 2.68
N ASP A 48 -4.74 7.64 2.24
CA ASP A 48 -3.52 7.45 3.05
C ASP A 48 -3.06 8.75 3.74
N VAL A 49 -3.77 9.85 3.50
CA VAL A 49 -3.43 11.17 4.06
C VAL A 49 -3.68 11.19 5.57
N SER A 50 -2.64 11.51 6.35
CA SER A 50 -2.77 11.70 7.79
C SER A 50 -3.44 13.04 8.13
N PRO A 51 -4.01 13.22 9.33
CA PRO A 51 -4.60 14.51 9.75
C PRO A 51 -3.62 15.68 9.65
N LEU A 52 -2.33 15.45 9.87
CA LEU A 52 -1.31 16.50 9.74
C LEU A 52 -1.06 16.88 8.28
N GLN A 53 -1.00 15.91 7.38
CA GLN A 53 -0.89 16.15 5.94
C GLN A 53 -2.15 16.84 5.40
N HIS A 54 -3.33 16.44 5.88
CA HIS A 54 -4.59 17.08 5.53
C HIS A 54 -4.62 18.55 6.01
N ARG A 55 -4.14 18.84 7.24
CA ARG A 55 -3.97 20.20 7.73
C ARG A 55 -3.06 21.03 6.84
N LEU A 56 -1.94 20.48 6.40
CA LEU A 56 -1.04 21.17 5.47
C LEU A 56 -1.72 21.46 4.14
N LEU A 57 -2.45 20.48 3.59
CA LEU A 57 -3.22 20.65 2.36
C LEU A 57 -4.21 21.80 2.47
N THR A 58 -4.98 21.87 3.55
CA THR A 58 -5.96 22.95 3.76
C THR A 58 -5.29 24.33 3.88
N ARG A 59 -4.07 24.39 4.48
CA ARG A 59 -3.28 25.64 4.53
C ARG A 59 -2.77 26.06 3.15
N TRP A 60 -2.33 25.10 2.33
CA TRP A 60 -1.92 25.37 0.94
C TRP A 60 -3.06 25.91 0.09
N LEU A 61 -4.25 25.34 0.22
CA LEU A 61 -5.42 25.75 -0.55
C LEU A 61 -5.94 27.14 -0.10
N GLY A 62 -5.99 27.40 1.19
CA GLY A 62 -6.64 28.59 1.71
C GLY A 62 -8.09 28.69 1.23
N SER A 63 -8.42 29.74 0.49
CA SER A 63 -9.74 29.95 -0.14
C SER A 63 -9.88 29.31 -1.53
N ASN A 64 -8.80 28.78 -2.11
CA ASN A 64 -8.84 28.13 -3.41
C ASN A 64 -9.64 26.81 -3.31
N ARG A 65 -10.50 26.55 -4.30
CA ARG A 65 -11.33 25.34 -4.39
C ARG A 65 -11.02 24.50 -5.64
N ASN A 66 -9.93 24.82 -6.34
CA ASN A 66 -9.48 24.07 -7.50
C ASN A 66 -8.66 22.85 -7.04
N ILE A 67 -9.33 21.89 -6.45
CA ILE A 67 -8.74 20.66 -5.94
C ILE A 67 -9.44 19.44 -6.55
N CYS A 68 -8.65 18.43 -6.89
CA CYS A 68 -9.11 17.12 -7.25
C CYS A 68 -8.42 16.10 -6.34
N VAL A 69 -9.17 15.22 -5.71
CA VAL A 69 -8.63 14.12 -4.91
C VAL A 69 -9.01 12.80 -5.56
N VAL A 70 -8.10 11.84 -5.51
CA VAL A 70 -8.30 10.47 -5.97
C VAL A 70 -7.92 9.53 -4.85
N GLY A 71 -8.74 8.52 -4.60
CA GLY A 71 -8.45 7.55 -3.55
C GLY A 71 -9.44 6.39 -3.54
N ASP A 72 -9.06 5.34 -2.84
CA ASP A 72 -9.88 4.15 -2.62
C ASP A 72 -9.92 3.83 -1.11
N PRO A 73 -11.06 4.03 -0.41
CA PRO A 73 -11.17 3.73 1.02
C PRO A 73 -10.82 2.28 1.35
N ALA A 74 -11.04 1.34 0.42
CA ALA A 74 -10.69 -0.07 0.59
C ALA A 74 -9.18 -0.32 0.60
N GLN A 75 -8.35 0.68 0.26
CA GLN A 75 -6.89 0.60 0.27
C GLN A 75 -6.24 1.35 1.45
N THR A 76 -7.01 1.80 2.44
CA THR A 76 -6.49 2.41 3.67
C THR A 76 -5.90 1.33 4.58
N ILE A 77 -4.59 1.12 4.50
CA ILE A 77 -3.86 0.06 5.23
C ILE A 77 -2.68 0.59 6.05
N TYR A 78 -2.56 1.91 6.21
CA TYR A 78 -1.48 2.56 6.94
C TYR A 78 -1.98 3.33 8.18
N SER A 79 -3.01 2.82 8.87
CA SER A 79 -3.55 3.47 10.08
C SER A 79 -2.49 3.61 11.18
N PHE A 80 -1.56 2.66 11.28
CA PHE A 80 -0.41 2.72 12.19
C PHE A 80 0.53 3.92 11.91
N ALA A 81 0.50 4.48 10.69
CA ALA A 81 1.21 5.69 10.29
C ALA A 81 0.31 6.94 10.31
N GLY A 82 -0.92 6.81 10.81
CA GLY A 82 -1.89 7.90 10.92
C GLY A 82 -2.76 8.11 9.69
N ALA A 83 -2.71 7.23 8.68
CA ALA A 83 -3.61 7.30 7.53
C ALA A 83 -5.08 7.08 7.95
N SER A 84 -5.98 7.81 7.31
CA SER A 84 -7.42 7.70 7.56
C SER A 84 -8.20 8.04 6.29
N SER A 85 -9.15 7.18 5.93
CA SER A 85 -10.09 7.44 4.84
C SER A 85 -11.14 8.50 5.18
N TYR A 86 -11.18 8.97 6.43
CA TYR A 86 -12.19 9.93 6.90
C TYR A 86 -12.27 11.18 6.01
N SER A 87 -11.13 11.81 5.69
CA SER A 87 -11.10 13.02 4.88
C SER A 87 -11.52 12.76 3.43
N LEU A 88 -11.31 11.57 2.89
CA LEU A 88 -11.80 11.18 1.57
C LEU A 88 -13.32 10.99 1.59
N LEU A 89 -13.84 10.24 2.56
CA LEU A 89 -15.27 9.93 2.67
C LEU A 89 -16.13 11.16 3.03
N ASN A 90 -15.54 12.17 3.68
CA ASN A 90 -16.23 13.41 4.06
C ASN A 90 -15.76 14.62 3.24
N PHE A 91 -15.17 14.39 2.07
CA PHE A 91 -14.57 15.45 1.27
C PHE A 91 -15.57 16.54 0.82
N ASP A 92 -16.77 16.14 0.45
CA ASP A 92 -17.88 17.05 0.07
C ASP A 92 -18.33 17.95 1.23
N SER A 93 -18.32 17.45 2.45
CA SER A 93 -18.67 18.21 3.65
C SER A 93 -17.67 19.33 3.95
N GLU A 94 -16.39 19.13 3.60
CA GLU A 94 -15.32 20.10 3.86
C GLU A 94 -15.08 21.05 2.68
N PHE A 95 -15.06 20.52 1.46
CA PHE A 95 -14.70 21.27 0.25
C PHE A 95 -15.87 21.54 -0.70
N GLY A 96 -17.07 21.07 -0.37
CA GLY A 96 -18.23 21.21 -1.23
C GLY A 96 -18.74 22.65 -1.43
N PRO A 97 -19.63 22.86 -2.38
CA PRO A 97 -20.21 21.83 -3.27
C PRO A 97 -19.19 21.33 -4.32
N LEU A 98 -19.18 20.02 -4.56
CA LEU A 98 -18.27 19.41 -5.54
C LEU A 98 -18.74 19.72 -6.97
N THR A 99 -17.79 19.95 -7.88
CA THR A 99 -18.09 20.06 -9.32
C THR A 99 -18.48 18.70 -9.90
N ALA A 100 -17.82 17.63 -9.44
CA ALA A 100 -18.12 16.25 -9.80
C ALA A 100 -17.66 15.29 -8.71
N ASP A 101 -18.40 14.20 -8.55
CA ASP A 101 -18.01 12.99 -7.83
C ASP A 101 -18.07 11.81 -8.80
N ILE A 102 -16.91 11.19 -9.04
CA ILE A 102 -16.75 10.19 -10.11
C ILE A 102 -16.27 8.86 -9.51
N ASN A 103 -17.10 7.83 -9.67
CA ASN A 103 -16.78 6.48 -9.27
C ASN A 103 -16.14 5.69 -10.39
N LEU A 104 -14.89 5.23 -10.20
CA LEU A 104 -14.16 4.41 -11.15
C LEU A 104 -14.40 2.92 -10.87
N ASN A 105 -15.52 2.39 -11.34
CA ASN A 105 -15.97 1.02 -11.05
C ASN A 105 -15.33 -0.05 -11.96
N ASN A 106 -14.67 0.34 -13.05
CA ASN A 106 -14.12 -0.57 -14.05
C ASN A 106 -12.65 -0.86 -13.77
N ASP A 107 -12.34 -2.14 -13.51
CA ASP A 107 -10.97 -2.64 -13.36
C ASP A 107 -10.45 -3.17 -14.70
N TYR A 108 -9.41 -2.52 -15.22
CA TYR A 108 -8.70 -2.89 -16.45
C TYR A 108 -7.46 -3.74 -16.17
N ARG A 109 -7.11 -3.99 -14.90
CA ARG A 109 -5.90 -4.69 -14.45
C ARG A 109 -6.16 -6.16 -14.18
N SER A 110 -7.16 -6.47 -13.36
CA SER A 110 -7.40 -7.79 -12.81
C SER A 110 -8.45 -8.56 -13.60
N THR A 111 -8.35 -9.90 -13.60
CA THR A 111 -9.36 -10.75 -14.24
C THR A 111 -10.66 -10.80 -13.42
N PRO A 112 -11.81 -11.14 -14.04
CA PRO A 112 -13.09 -11.22 -13.32
C PRO A 112 -13.05 -12.13 -12.10
N GLN A 113 -12.26 -13.20 -12.12
CA GLN A 113 -12.12 -14.12 -10.97
C GLN A 113 -11.47 -13.44 -9.77
N ILE A 114 -10.46 -12.59 -10.00
CA ILE A 114 -9.78 -11.83 -8.94
C ILE A 114 -10.70 -10.74 -8.41
N VAL A 115 -11.30 -9.94 -9.29
CA VAL A 115 -12.23 -8.87 -8.92
C VAL A 115 -13.41 -9.41 -8.12
N ASN A 116 -14.01 -10.52 -8.56
CA ASN A 116 -15.10 -11.16 -7.82
C ASN A 116 -14.69 -11.67 -6.44
N TYR A 117 -13.43 -12.16 -6.32
CA TYR A 117 -12.92 -12.59 -5.04
C TYR A 117 -12.66 -11.39 -4.11
N ALA A 118 -12.05 -10.31 -4.60
CA ALA A 118 -11.85 -9.07 -3.87
C ALA A 118 -13.19 -8.45 -3.39
N ASN A 119 -14.17 -8.36 -4.29
CA ASN A 119 -15.51 -7.88 -3.95
C ASN A 119 -16.18 -8.72 -2.83
N ARG A 120 -15.95 -10.05 -2.79
CA ARG A 120 -16.49 -10.90 -1.71
C ARG A 120 -15.85 -10.61 -0.35
N VAL A 121 -14.56 -10.27 -0.32
CA VAL A 121 -13.88 -9.85 0.91
C VAL A 121 -14.53 -8.60 1.48
N LEU A 122 -14.71 -7.58 0.62
CA LEU A 122 -15.32 -6.31 1.03
C LEU A 122 -16.84 -6.44 1.31
N ALA A 123 -17.54 -7.38 0.65
CA ALA A 123 -18.96 -7.59 0.88
C ALA A 123 -19.30 -8.07 2.31
N ALA A 124 -18.32 -8.67 3.01
CA ALA A 124 -18.46 -9.09 4.40
C ALA A 124 -18.17 -7.97 5.41
N SER A 125 -17.87 -6.75 4.95
CA SER A 125 -17.58 -5.60 5.80
C SER A 125 -18.86 -4.94 6.32
N PRO A 126 -18.89 -4.53 7.60
CA PRO A 126 -19.92 -3.61 8.10
C PRO A 126 -19.89 -2.26 7.36
N GLN A 127 -18.72 -1.84 6.87
CA GLN A 127 -18.50 -0.59 6.14
C GLN A 127 -18.69 -0.76 4.61
N ARG A 128 -19.44 -1.77 4.18
CA ARG A 128 -19.61 -2.12 2.74
C ARG A 128 -20.08 -0.95 1.89
N ALA A 129 -20.85 -0.04 2.47
CA ALA A 129 -21.41 1.13 1.77
C ALA A 129 -20.31 2.10 1.29
N ASP A 130 -19.15 2.14 1.97
CA ASP A 130 -18.03 3.04 1.69
C ASP A 130 -17.13 2.51 0.56
N TYR A 131 -17.33 1.27 0.14
CA TYR A 131 -16.48 0.61 -0.85
C TYR A 131 -17.16 0.46 -2.19
N LEU A 132 -16.42 0.73 -3.26
CA LEU A 132 -16.86 0.49 -4.62
C LEU A 132 -17.01 -1.02 -4.87
N LYS A 133 -17.97 -1.37 -5.70
CA LYS A 133 -18.06 -2.70 -6.29
C LYS A 133 -17.44 -2.64 -7.68
N LEU A 134 -16.28 -3.24 -7.83
CA LEU A 134 -15.55 -3.24 -9.07
C LEU A 134 -16.08 -4.29 -10.04
N SER A 135 -15.99 -3.99 -11.33
CA SER A 135 -16.18 -4.94 -12.43
C SER A 135 -14.94 -5.00 -13.30
N SER A 136 -14.58 -6.19 -13.78
CA SER A 136 -13.41 -6.36 -14.64
C SER A 136 -13.79 -6.22 -16.10
N GLU A 137 -13.02 -5.41 -16.84
CA GLU A 137 -13.10 -5.28 -18.30
C GLU A 137 -12.25 -6.33 -19.04
N ARG A 138 -11.58 -7.23 -18.30
CA ARG A 138 -10.72 -8.25 -18.87
C ARG A 138 -11.47 -9.53 -19.19
N SER A 139 -10.91 -10.30 -20.12
CA SER A 139 -11.35 -11.68 -20.39
C SER A 139 -11.14 -12.56 -19.15
N LYS A 140 -11.92 -13.67 -19.09
CA LYS A 140 -11.78 -14.66 -18.00
C LYS A 140 -10.36 -15.20 -17.96
N GLY A 141 -9.78 -15.20 -16.75
CA GLY A 141 -8.46 -15.74 -16.44
C GLY A 141 -8.53 -17.06 -15.69
N ARG A 142 -7.40 -17.46 -15.11
CA ARG A 142 -7.32 -18.65 -14.24
C ARG A 142 -8.13 -18.41 -12.96
N ARG A 143 -8.64 -19.50 -12.37
CA ARG A 143 -9.31 -19.46 -11.07
C ARG A 143 -8.34 -19.03 -9.97
N VAL A 144 -8.84 -18.33 -8.97
CA VAL A 144 -8.15 -18.19 -7.68
C VAL A 144 -8.14 -19.59 -7.04
N VAL A 145 -6.97 -20.05 -6.63
CA VAL A 145 -6.79 -21.38 -6.06
C VAL A 145 -6.43 -21.22 -4.59
N GLU A 146 -7.21 -21.82 -3.73
CA GLU A 146 -6.94 -21.95 -2.31
C GLU A 146 -6.37 -23.33 -2.04
N THR A 147 -5.34 -23.41 -1.20
CA THR A 147 -4.69 -24.67 -0.82
C THR A 147 -4.43 -24.65 0.68
N ILE A 148 -4.78 -25.72 1.35
CA ILE A 148 -4.53 -25.91 2.77
C ILE A 148 -3.29 -26.80 2.90
N TYR A 149 -2.38 -26.41 3.78
CA TYR A 149 -1.16 -27.13 4.11
C TYR A 149 -1.15 -27.49 5.59
N GLY A 150 -0.43 -28.54 5.97
CA GLY A 150 -0.34 -29.00 7.35
C GLY A 150 0.64 -28.18 8.20
N SER A 151 1.53 -27.42 7.55
CA SER A 151 2.52 -26.58 8.22
C SER A 151 2.97 -25.42 7.32
N ASP A 152 3.61 -24.41 7.93
CA ASP A 152 4.23 -23.28 7.25
C ASP A 152 5.35 -23.72 6.29
N TRP A 153 6.08 -24.77 6.65
CA TRP A 153 7.10 -25.35 5.79
C TRP A 153 6.50 -26.01 4.54
N GLU A 154 5.45 -26.80 4.70
CA GLU A 154 4.72 -27.40 3.57
C GLU A 154 4.11 -26.35 2.66
N GLU A 155 3.56 -25.27 3.23
CA GLU A 155 3.06 -24.13 2.45
C GLU A 155 4.19 -23.49 1.64
N ALA A 156 5.32 -23.20 2.26
CA ALA A 156 6.48 -22.60 1.60
C ALA A 156 7.01 -23.48 0.46
N GLN A 157 7.14 -24.78 0.69
CA GLN A 157 7.57 -25.76 -0.33
C GLN A 157 6.54 -25.86 -1.46
N GLY A 158 5.25 -25.92 -1.13
CA GLY A 158 4.18 -26.01 -2.12
C GLY A 158 4.12 -24.78 -3.02
N VAL A 159 4.32 -23.59 -2.47
CA VAL A 159 4.40 -22.34 -3.22
C VAL A 159 5.64 -22.31 -4.10
N ALA A 160 6.82 -22.64 -3.55
CA ALA A 160 8.07 -22.69 -4.31
C ALA A 160 7.99 -23.67 -5.50
N ALA A 161 7.41 -24.86 -5.27
CA ALA A 161 7.20 -25.85 -6.34
C ALA A 161 6.23 -25.37 -7.43
N ARG A 162 5.20 -24.60 -7.06
CA ARG A 162 4.28 -23.98 -8.05
C ARG A 162 4.99 -22.92 -8.88
N ILE A 163 5.81 -22.08 -8.25
CA ILE A 163 6.61 -21.07 -8.95
C ILE A 163 7.61 -21.77 -9.89
N ARG A 164 8.28 -22.85 -9.44
CA ARG A 164 9.19 -23.61 -10.29
C ARG A 164 8.47 -24.12 -11.55
N LYS A 165 7.27 -24.68 -11.43
CA LYS A 165 6.46 -25.12 -12.58
C LYS A 165 6.11 -23.98 -13.54
N LEU A 166 5.85 -22.77 -13.02
CA LEU A 166 5.60 -21.59 -13.87
C LEU A 166 6.87 -21.22 -14.65
N VAL A 167 8.02 -21.21 -13.98
CA VAL A 167 9.30 -20.89 -14.60
C VAL A 167 9.68 -21.94 -15.63
N ASP A 168 9.46 -23.23 -15.38
CA ASP A 168 9.68 -24.32 -16.32
C ASP A 168 8.75 -24.24 -17.55
N ALA A 169 7.60 -23.60 -17.38
CA ALA A 169 6.66 -23.30 -18.47
C ALA A 169 6.98 -21.99 -19.22
N GLY A 170 8.12 -21.34 -18.92
CA GLY A 170 8.60 -20.15 -19.59
C GLY A 170 8.21 -18.82 -18.96
N GLU A 171 7.59 -18.82 -17.75
CA GLU A 171 7.30 -17.59 -17.04
C GLU A 171 8.57 -17.02 -16.37
N SER A 172 8.67 -15.70 -16.29
CA SER A 172 9.80 -15.08 -15.58
C SER A 172 9.63 -15.19 -14.05
N PRO A 173 10.68 -15.54 -13.29
CA PRO A 173 10.63 -15.44 -11.83
C PRO A 173 10.26 -14.03 -11.33
N ALA A 174 10.65 -12.99 -12.06
CA ALA A 174 10.33 -11.59 -11.73
C ALA A 174 8.83 -11.26 -11.82
N ASP A 175 8.07 -12.08 -12.56
CA ASP A 175 6.61 -11.95 -12.66
C ASP A 175 5.87 -12.56 -11.46
N CYS A 176 6.60 -13.22 -10.54
CA CYS A 176 6.05 -13.89 -9.38
C CYS A 176 6.31 -13.10 -8.09
N ALA A 177 5.27 -12.95 -7.27
CA ALA A 177 5.39 -12.41 -5.93
C ALA A 177 4.79 -13.34 -4.89
N ILE A 178 5.45 -13.43 -3.72
CA ILE A 178 4.93 -14.08 -2.53
C ILE A 178 4.67 -12.98 -1.50
N LEU A 179 3.43 -12.83 -1.11
CA LEU A 179 2.98 -11.82 -0.16
C LEU A 179 2.75 -12.44 1.21
N THR A 180 3.34 -11.82 2.23
CA THR A 180 3.26 -12.24 3.62
C THR A 180 2.57 -11.18 4.48
N ARG A 181 1.97 -11.58 5.60
CA ARG A 181 1.44 -10.61 6.56
C ARG A 181 2.55 -9.98 7.40
N VAL A 182 3.54 -10.78 7.81
CA VAL A 182 4.65 -10.34 8.67
C VAL A 182 6.00 -10.77 8.10
N ASN A 183 7.04 -10.00 8.40
CA ASN A 183 8.40 -10.27 7.95
C ASN A 183 8.95 -11.64 8.45
N ALA A 184 8.49 -12.13 9.60
CA ALA A 184 8.92 -13.42 10.15
C ALA A 184 8.69 -14.60 9.19
N GLN A 185 7.63 -14.54 8.37
CA GLN A 185 7.30 -15.57 7.38
C GLN A 185 8.31 -15.63 6.21
N GLN A 186 9.09 -14.58 5.97
CA GLN A 186 9.96 -14.49 4.79
C GLN A 186 11.14 -15.48 4.83
N LYS A 187 11.67 -15.77 6.02
CA LYS A 187 12.85 -16.64 6.18
C LYS A 187 12.61 -18.06 5.66
N ILE A 188 11.46 -18.63 5.95
CA ILE A 188 11.12 -19.99 5.53
C ILE A 188 10.91 -20.07 4.00
N LEU A 189 10.34 -19.00 3.41
CA LEU A 189 10.17 -18.86 1.96
C LEU A 189 11.50 -18.77 1.23
N CYS A 190 12.45 -17.97 1.76
CA CYS A 190 13.79 -17.89 1.19
C CYS A 190 14.45 -19.26 1.10
N LYS A 191 14.32 -20.08 2.17
CA LYS A 191 14.83 -21.44 2.21
C LYS A 191 14.15 -22.32 1.15
N ALA A 192 12.83 -22.32 1.07
CA ALA A 192 12.08 -23.13 0.12
C ALA A 192 12.38 -22.77 -1.34
N LEU A 193 12.52 -21.46 -1.66
CA LEU A 193 12.90 -21.00 -3.00
C LEU A 193 14.34 -21.41 -3.35
N ALA A 194 15.27 -21.33 -2.40
CA ALA A 194 16.65 -21.75 -2.60
C ALA A 194 16.75 -23.28 -2.89
N GLU A 195 15.97 -24.12 -2.20
CA GLU A 195 15.89 -25.56 -2.48
C GLU A 195 15.37 -25.88 -3.89
N GLN A 196 14.53 -24.99 -4.45
CA GLN A 196 14.05 -25.08 -5.83
C GLN A 196 14.96 -24.37 -6.85
N HIS A 197 16.14 -23.91 -6.43
CA HIS A 197 17.07 -23.15 -7.28
C HIS A 197 16.44 -21.92 -7.95
N LEU A 198 15.49 -21.27 -7.27
CA LEU A 198 14.84 -20.05 -7.73
C LEU A 198 15.56 -18.83 -7.15
N ARG A 199 15.91 -17.88 -8.02
CA ARG A 199 16.38 -16.58 -7.57
C ARG A 199 15.22 -15.84 -6.92
N TYR A 200 15.48 -15.11 -5.83
CA TYR A 200 14.50 -14.31 -5.12
C TYR A 200 15.11 -13.02 -4.60
N ARG A 201 14.26 -12.07 -4.34
CA ARG A 201 14.58 -10.83 -3.63
C ARG A 201 13.57 -10.61 -2.50
N VAL A 202 14.06 -10.15 -1.36
CA VAL A 202 13.21 -9.76 -0.24
C VAL A 202 13.08 -8.24 -0.26
N ARG A 203 11.84 -7.76 -0.48
CA ARG A 203 11.54 -6.35 -0.31
C ARG A 203 11.29 -6.08 1.17
N ARG A 204 12.11 -5.25 1.75
CA ARG A 204 11.91 -4.78 3.12
C ARG A 204 11.14 -3.46 3.06
N ASP A 205 10.17 -3.31 3.97
CA ASP A 205 9.68 -1.99 4.33
C ASP A 205 10.87 -1.27 4.99
N SER A 206 11.63 -0.51 4.22
CA SER A 206 12.45 0.55 4.78
C SER A 206 11.47 1.62 5.25
N GLY A 207 10.82 1.37 6.41
CA GLY A 207 9.97 2.36 7.02
C GLY A 207 10.77 3.64 7.13
N TRP A 208 10.16 4.76 6.82
CA TRP A 208 10.69 6.13 6.94
C TRP A 208 11.38 6.39 8.30
N GLN A 209 11.18 5.50 9.27
CA GLN A 209 11.75 5.57 10.62
C GLN A 209 13.24 5.20 10.71
N ASN A 210 13.84 4.60 9.67
CA ASN A 210 15.25 4.19 9.67
C ASN A 210 16.15 5.05 8.78
N SER A 211 15.62 6.04 8.06
CA SER A 211 16.44 7.03 7.39
C SER A 211 16.86 8.12 8.38
N ALA A 212 17.81 7.81 9.25
CA ALA A 212 18.60 8.89 9.84
C ALA A 212 19.21 9.67 8.68
N LEU A 213 18.89 10.96 8.59
CA LEU A 213 19.45 11.92 7.61
C LEU A 213 20.98 12.08 7.69
N SER A 214 21.68 11.20 8.41
CA SER A 214 23.10 11.29 8.70
C SER A 214 24.03 10.65 7.66
N ASP A 215 23.47 9.95 6.65
CA ASP A 215 24.30 9.31 5.63
C ASP A 215 23.68 9.48 4.24
N ASP A 216 24.16 10.49 3.50
CA ASP A 216 23.73 10.86 2.15
C ASP A 216 23.77 9.67 1.17
N THR A 217 24.68 8.72 1.42
CA THR A 217 24.86 7.50 0.62
C THR A 217 23.74 6.48 0.88
N GLN A 218 23.29 6.30 2.13
CA GLN A 218 22.21 5.38 2.45
C GLN A 218 20.85 5.92 1.98
N THR A 219 20.65 7.22 2.06
CA THR A 219 19.44 7.88 1.54
C THR A 219 19.34 7.76 0.02
N ARG A 220 20.47 7.92 -0.70
CA ARG A 220 20.54 7.71 -2.15
C ARG A 220 20.35 6.24 -2.53
N LEU A 221 20.92 5.29 -1.77
CA LEU A 221 20.71 3.86 -2.00
C LEU A 221 19.23 3.47 -1.77
N ALA A 222 18.62 3.95 -0.68
CA ALA A 222 17.21 3.71 -0.39
C ALA A 222 16.28 4.34 -1.44
N MET A 223 16.58 5.54 -1.94
CA MET A 223 15.88 6.14 -3.08
C MET A 223 16.06 5.34 -4.37
N LEU A 224 17.27 4.89 -4.68
CA LEU A 224 17.55 4.08 -5.86
C LEU A 224 16.88 2.71 -5.76
N GLU A 225 16.84 2.10 -4.58
CA GLU A 225 16.09 0.88 -4.31
C GLU A 225 14.57 1.09 -4.43
N ALA A 226 14.05 2.21 -3.93
CA ALA A 226 12.64 2.58 -4.06
C ALA A 226 12.24 2.88 -5.52
N LEU A 227 13.17 3.46 -6.30
CA LEU A 227 13.00 3.71 -7.74
C LEU A 227 13.30 2.48 -8.60
N GLY A 228 13.73 1.35 -8.00
CA GLY A 228 14.08 0.13 -8.72
C GLY A 228 15.35 0.24 -9.60
N VAL A 229 16.13 1.31 -9.42
CA VAL A 229 17.35 1.55 -10.18
C VAL A 229 18.51 0.81 -9.52
N GLY A 230 18.98 -0.28 -10.14
CA GLY A 230 20.14 -1.05 -9.70
C GLY A 230 19.86 -2.34 -8.91
N ALA A 231 18.60 -2.65 -8.58
CA ALA A 231 18.25 -3.96 -8.03
C ALA A 231 18.17 -5.02 -9.14
N ASP A 232 18.74 -6.19 -8.93
CA ASP A 232 18.49 -7.36 -9.79
C ASP A 232 17.02 -7.75 -9.72
N LEU A 233 16.24 -7.27 -10.69
CA LEU A 233 14.79 -7.52 -10.79
C LEU A 233 14.46 -8.94 -11.28
N SER A 234 15.45 -9.80 -11.47
CA SER A 234 15.29 -11.10 -12.15
C SER A 234 14.68 -12.20 -11.27
N GLY A 235 14.50 -11.98 -9.97
CA GLY A 235 14.05 -13.00 -9.02
C GLY A 235 12.60 -12.86 -8.55
N VAL A 236 12.08 -13.93 -7.93
CA VAL A 236 10.78 -13.93 -7.23
C VAL A 236 10.78 -12.87 -6.14
N THR A 237 9.77 -12.03 -6.11
CA THR A 237 9.64 -11.02 -5.06
C THR A 237 8.97 -11.60 -3.82
N ILE A 238 9.61 -11.50 -2.66
CA ILE A 238 9.01 -11.76 -1.35
C ILE A 238 8.79 -10.40 -0.69
N SER A 239 7.56 -10.11 -0.28
CA SER A 239 7.19 -8.82 0.31
C SER A 239 6.10 -9.00 1.36
N THR A 240 5.98 -8.07 2.31
CA THR A 240 4.73 -7.95 3.05
C THR A 240 3.63 -7.38 2.15
N ILE A 241 2.37 -7.62 2.50
CA ILE A 241 1.23 -7.03 1.77
C ILE A 241 1.36 -5.50 1.80
N HIS A 242 1.73 -4.91 2.94
CA HIS A 242 1.94 -3.47 3.09
C HIS A 242 2.98 -2.94 2.09
N ALA A 243 4.17 -3.58 2.04
CA ALA A 243 5.25 -3.17 1.16
C ALA A 243 4.95 -3.45 -0.33
N SER A 244 3.94 -4.23 -0.64
CA SER A 244 3.51 -4.53 -2.01
C SER A 244 2.47 -3.55 -2.56
N LYS A 245 1.90 -2.67 -1.73
CA LYS A 245 0.94 -1.66 -2.20
C LYS A 245 1.55 -0.83 -3.33
N GLY A 246 0.78 -0.64 -4.41
CA GLY A 246 1.24 0.04 -5.62
C GLY A 246 2.11 -0.81 -6.55
N LEU A 247 2.47 -2.05 -6.18
CA LEU A 247 3.19 -2.96 -7.07
C LEU A 247 2.24 -3.87 -7.85
N GLU A 248 2.72 -4.34 -9.00
CA GLU A 248 1.96 -5.21 -9.89
C GLU A 248 2.77 -6.44 -10.30
N PHE A 249 2.18 -7.64 -10.16
CA PHE A 249 2.80 -8.91 -10.54
C PHE A 249 1.85 -9.77 -11.38
N LYS A 250 2.40 -10.59 -12.25
CA LYS A 250 1.62 -11.52 -13.07
C LYS A 250 1.04 -12.67 -12.25
N HIS A 251 1.83 -13.17 -11.30
CA HIS A 251 1.48 -14.28 -10.42
C HIS A 251 1.69 -13.88 -8.97
N VAL A 252 0.63 -13.86 -8.19
CA VAL A 252 0.66 -13.51 -6.77
C VAL A 252 0.30 -14.74 -5.95
N PHE A 253 1.12 -15.03 -4.94
CA PHE A 253 0.92 -16.06 -3.93
C PHE A 253 0.74 -15.36 -2.58
N LEU A 254 -0.47 -15.33 -2.07
CA LEU A 254 -0.76 -14.83 -0.73
C LEU A 254 -0.72 -16.00 0.23
N ILE A 255 0.16 -15.94 1.21
CA ILE A 255 0.40 -17.02 2.16
C ILE A 255 0.01 -16.67 3.59
N GLY A 256 -0.15 -17.69 4.43
CA GLY A 256 -0.53 -17.50 5.83
C GLY A 256 -1.94 -16.95 5.99
N CYS A 257 -2.87 -17.31 5.09
CA CYS A 257 -4.29 -16.97 5.20
C CYS A 257 -4.97 -17.84 6.25
N SER A 258 -4.55 -17.73 7.50
CA SER A 258 -5.05 -18.48 8.65
C SER A 258 -5.28 -17.55 9.83
N GLU A 259 -6.16 -17.95 10.75
CA GLU A 259 -6.43 -17.20 11.97
C GLU A 259 -5.14 -16.91 12.76
N GLY A 260 -5.03 -15.70 13.28
CA GLY A 260 -3.85 -15.21 13.98
C GLY A 260 -2.77 -14.61 13.08
N LEU A 261 -2.82 -14.88 11.76
CA LEU A 261 -1.96 -14.23 10.76
C LEU A 261 -2.75 -13.29 9.85
N ILE A 262 -3.89 -13.71 9.31
CA ILE A 262 -4.82 -12.85 8.59
C ILE A 262 -6.24 -13.27 9.02
N PRO A 263 -6.87 -12.51 9.92
CA PRO A 263 -6.42 -11.28 10.60
C PRO A 263 -5.30 -11.51 11.61
N TYR A 264 -4.39 -10.54 11.73
CA TYR A 264 -3.22 -10.65 12.60
C TYR A 264 -3.58 -10.44 14.07
N GLY A 265 -3.14 -11.38 14.93
CA GLY A 265 -3.28 -11.26 16.38
C GLY A 265 -4.71 -11.44 16.91
N LEU A 266 -5.66 -11.93 16.10
CA LEU A 266 -7.08 -12.12 16.48
C LEU A 266 -7.71 -10.86 17.08
N PRO A 267 -7.82 -9.76 16.32
CA PRO A 267 -8.29 -8.48 16.81
C PRO A 267 -9.73 -8.58 17.35
N GLN A 268 -9.96 -7.93 18.50
CA GLN A 268 -11.28 -7.77 19.11
C GLN A 268 -11.92 -6.42 18.75
N ASP A 269 -11.14 -5.52 18.18
CA ASP A 269 -11.56 -4.20 17.74
C ASP A 269 -12.02 -4.28 16.28
N ASP A 270 -13.20 -3.75 16.00
CA ASP A 270 -13.81 -3.79 14.69
C ASP A 270 -13.03 -2.98 13.65
N ASP A 271 -12.41 -1.86 14.05
CA ASP A 271 -11.62 -1.03 13.15
C ASP A 271 -10.32 -1.74 12.73
N VAL A 272 -9.69 -2.45 13.68
CA VAL A 272 -8.51 -3.27 13.41
C VAL A 272 -8.86 -4.44 12.50
N LEU A 273 -10.00 -5.10 12.74
CA LEU A 273 -10.48 -6.18 11.88
C LEU A 273 -10.79 -5.68 10.47
N GLU A 274 -11.34 -4.47 10.36
CA GLU A 274 -11.64 -3.87 9.07
C GLU A 274 -10.37 -3.49 8.31
N GLU A 275 -9.31 -3.03 8.99
CA GLU A 275 -8.00 -2.81 8.35
C GLU A 275 -7.40 -4.12 7.83
N GLU A 276 -7.48 -5.22 8.58
CA GLU A 276 -7.04 -6.54 8.11
C GLU A 276 -7.85 -7.02 6.89
N ARG A 277 -9.15 -6.67 6.82
CA ARG A 277 -9.99 -6.93 5.64
C ARG A 277 -9.51 -6.14 4.42
N ARG A 278 -9.23 -4.85 4.60
CA ARG A 278 -8.63 -4.01 3.54
C ARG A 278 -7.27 -4.52 3.11
N LEU A 279 -6.46 -4.97 4.07
CA LEU A 279 -5.16 -5.57 3.76
C LEU A 279 -5.29 -6.84 2.91
N MET A 280 -6.26 -7.70 3.23
CA MET A 280 -6.58 -8.88 2.42
C MET A 280 -7.05 -8.50 1.01
N TYR A 281 -7.82 -7.41 0.88
CA TYR A 281 -8.23 -6.86 -0.41
C TYR A 281 -7.02 -6.40 -1.23
N VAL A 282 -6.12 -5.59 -0.66
CA VAL A 282 -4.90 -5.10 -1.32
C VAL A 282 -3.97 -6.24 -1.74
N GLY A 283 -3.77 -7.24 -0.88
CA GLY A 283 -2.90 -8.39 -1.19
C GLY A 283 -3.34 -9.19 -2.41
N ARG A 284 -4.59 -9.09 -2.82
CA ARG A 284 -5.15 -9.77 -4.00
C ARG A 284 -5.11 -8.92 -5.26
N ASP A 285 -5.08 -7.61 -5.10
CA ASP A 285 -5.08 -6.67 -6.23
C ASP A 285 -3.67 -6.44 -6.82
N ALA A 286 -2.61 -6.97 -6.23
CA ALA A 286 -1.22 -6.81 -6.65
C ALA A 286 -0.87 -7.51 -7.99
N ARG A 287 -1.81 -7.65 -8.94
CA ARG A 287 -1.59 -8.38 -10.21
C ARG A 287 -1.39 -7.45 -11.41
N ARG A 288 -0.32 -7.68 -12.17
CA ARG A 288 0.11 -6.91 -13.35
C ARG A 288 -0.72 -7.19 -14.62
N ARG A 289 -0.89 -6.14 -15.45
CA ARG A 289 -1.35 -6.26 -16.83
C ARG A 289 -0.37 -7.10 -17.67
N HIS A 290 -0.94 -7.94 -18.57
CA HIS A 290 -0.25 -8.32 -19.79
C HIS A 290 -0.63 -7.32 -20.88
N ALA A 291 0.38 -6.79 -21.54
CA ALA A 291 0.20 -6.15 -22.84
C ALA A 291 -0.19 -7.20 -23.87
#